data_8cf20ca51f6eb2ca553103831675fa74
#
_entry.id   8cf20ca51f6eb2ca553103831675fa74
#
_cell.length_a   1.000
_cell.length_b   1.000
_cell.length_c   1.000
_cell.angle_alpha   90.00
_cell.angle_beta   90.00
_cell.angle_gamma   90.00
#
_symmetry.space_group_name_H-M   'P 1'
#
loop_
_entity.id
_entity.type
_entity.pdbx_description
1 polymer ?
#
loop_
_entity_poly.entity_id
_entity_poly.type
_entity_poly.pdbx_seq_one_letter_code
_entity_poly.pdbx_strand_id
1 'polypeptide(L)'
;MTENLDAYKSGQVAMQMNFIAFFPGIAKDPAVGGEKTGFFAMPKGKIAAAQLGGQGMSVVKYSDKKELALDYIKWFAQPSVQKKWWEMGGFSTAKSVTGAPGFLQSASYAPVFADSMKIVMDFWAEPTYAQLLQAMQKRVHEYVVAGKGTPQAALDSLLKDWTVTFKEDGKLK
;
A
#
# COMPACT_ATOMS: atom_id res chain seq x y z
N MET A 1 10.76 4.90 0.80
CA MET A 1 9.43 5.45 1.10
C MET A 1 9.49 6.65 2.03
N THR A 2 10.34 6.66 3.04
CA THR A 2 10.57 7.80 3.95
C THR A 2 11.16 9.01 3.22
N GLU A 3 12.07 8.78 2.28
CA GLU A 3 12.72 9.82 1.47
C GLU A 3 11.74 10.74 0.74
N ASN A 4 10.64 10.19 0.20
CA ASN A 4 9.59 11.00 -0.43
C ASN A 4 8.86 11.89 0.59
N LEU A 5 8.69 11.41 1.83
CA LEU A 5 8.08 12.21 2.90
C LEU A 5 8.98 13.36 3.31
N ASP A 6 10.29 13.14 3.38
CA ASP A 6 11.26 14.16 3.76
C ASP A 6 11.33 15.27 2.70
N ALA A 7 11.30 14.91 1.41
CA ALA A 7 11.23 15.89 0.31
C ALA A 7 9.94 16.74 0.36
N TYR A 8 8.80 16.12 0.71
CA TYR A 8 7.53 16.84 0.88
C TYR A 8 7.55 17.75 2.12
N LYS A 9 7.98 17.23 3.27
CA LYS A 9 8.05 17.99 4.54
C LYS A 9 9.00 19.17 4.48
N SER A 10 10.09 19.04 3.71
CA SER A 10 11.05 20.14 3.49
C SER A 10 10.62 21.16 2.44
N GLY A 11 9.46 20.96 1.79
CA GLY A 11 8.96 21.87 0.75
C GLY A 11 9.67 21.73 -0.59
N GLN A 12 10.50 20.72 -0.81
CA GLN A 12 11.18 20.50 -2.09
C GLN A 12 10.21 20.04 -3.19
N VAL A 13 9.11 19.42 -2.81
CA VAL A 13 8.04 19.03 -3.74
C VAL A 13 6.70 19.51 -3.24
N ALA A 14 5.87 20.03 -4.14
CA ALA A 14 4.54 20.55 -3.81
C ALA A 14 3.48 19.43 -3.64
N MET A 15 3.69 18.29 -4.28
CA MET A 15 2.78 17.14 -4.24
C MET A 15 3.56 15.84 -4.21
N GLN A 16 2.99 14.82 -3.57
CA GLN A 16 3.53 13.48 -3.60
C GLN A 16 2.41 12.45 -3.71
N MET A 17 2.74 11.31 -4.27
CA MET A 17 1.90 10.12 -4.27
C MET A 17 2.45 9.13 -3.25
N ASN A 18 1.60 8.67 -2.33
CA ASN A 18 2.00 7.72 -1.31
C ASN A 18 0.81 6.88 -0.83
N PHE A 19 1.08 5.82 -0.08
CA PHE A 19 0.05 5.04 0.59
C PHE A 19 -0.66 5.87 1.67
N ILE A 20 -1.97 5.68 1.79
CA ILE A 20 -2.80 6.36 2.81
C ILE A 20 -2.27 6.12 4.23
N ALA A 21 -1.58 5.01 4.47
CA ALA A 21 -0.94 4.71 5.76
C ALA A 21 0.00 5.81 6.28
N PHE A 22 0.52 6.68 5.41
CA PHE A 22 1.36 7.82 5.80
C PHE A 22 0.55 9.10 6.12
N PHE A 23 -0.72 9.17 5.75
CA PHE A 23 -1.54 10.37 5.91
C PHE A 23 -1.72 10.81 7.36
N PRO A 24 -1.92 9.92 8.35
CA PRO A 24 -2.00 10.32 9.75
C PRO A 24 -0.75 11.05 10.25
N GLY A 25 0.42 10.59 9.82
CA GLY A 25 1.69 11.24 10.16
C GLY A 25 1.85 12.60 9.50
N ILE A 26 1.41 12.75 8.25
CA ILE A 26 1.43 14.04 7.54
C ILE A 26 0.41 15.00 8.16
N ALA A 27 -0.81 14.56 8.42
CA ALA A 27 -1.86 15.40 9.00
C ALA A 27 -1.49 15.99 10.38
N LYS A 28 -0.65 15.30 11.15
CA LYS A 28 -0.18 15.71 12.48
C LYS A 28 1.18 16.41 12.46
N ASP A 29 1.82 16.50 11.31
CA ASP A 29 3.17 17.07 11.20
C ASP A 29 3.13 18.60 11.41
N PRO A 30 3.97 19.19 12.28
CA PRO A 30 3.93 20.62 12.57
C PRO A 30 4.35 21.50 11.38
N ALA A 31 5.16 20.96 10.44
CA ALA A 31 5.62 21.71 9.29
C ALA A 31 4.57 21.77 8.17
N VAL A 32 3.93 20.67 7.88
CA VAL A 32 3.04 20.50 6.71
C VAL A 32 1.62 20.04 7.05
N GLY A 33 1.31 19.74 8.30
CA GLY A 33 0.00 19.24 8.73
C GLY A 33 -1.09 20.32 8.81
N GLY A 34 -2.24 19.93 9.32
CA GLY A 34 -3.41 20.78 9.43
C GLY A 34 -3.94 21.19 8.04
N GLU A 35 -4.20 22.48 7.87
CA GLU A 35 -4.74 23.05 6.62
C GLU A 35 -3.69 23.19 5.49
N LYS A 36 -2.41 22.94 5.78
CA LYS A 36 -1.32 23.07 4.80
C LYS A 36 -1.27 21.93 3.79
N THR A 37 -1.82 20.75 4.14
CA THR A 37 -1.86 19.57 3.26
C THR A 37 -3.28 19.19 2.92
N GLY A 38 -3.60 19.20 1.62
CA GLY A 38 -4.80 18.60 1.07
C GLY A 38 -4.56 17.14 0.70
N PHE A 39 -5.54 16.28 0.98
CA PHE A 39 -5.52 14.87 0.60
C PHE A 39 -6.53 14.63 -0.53
N PHE A 40 -6.16 13.85 -1.52
CA PHE A 40 -7.04 13.48 -2.64
C PHE A 40 -6.77 12.05 -3.10
N ALA A 41 -7.80 11.41 -3.67
CA ALA A 41 -7.67 10.07 -4.24
C ALA A 41 -6.77 10.08 -5.49
N MET A 42 -6.28 8.90 -5.86
CA MET A 42 -5.47 8.76 -7.08
C MET A 42 -6.19 9.34 -8.30
N PRO A 43 -5.52 10.22 -9.07
CA PRO A 43 -6.06 10.69 -10.34
C PRO A 43 -6.35 9.51 -11.26
N LYS A 44 -7.50 9.57 -11.94
CA LYS A 44 -7.84 8.55 -12.92
C LYS A 44 -7.21 8.83 -14.29
N GLY A 45 -6.75 7.75 -14.93
CA GLY A 45 -6.50 7.75 -16.38
C GLY A 45 -7.76 7.31 -17.14
N LYS A 46 -7.68 6.25 -17.92
CA LYS A 46 -8.85 5.65 -18.59
C LYS A 46 -9.81 5.03 -17.56
N ILE A 47 -9.29 4.46 -16.50
CA ILE A 47 -10.06 3.90 -15.38
C ILE A 47 -9.58 4.53 -14.06
N ALA A 48 -10.47 4.56 -13.06
CA ALA A 48 -10.10 4.87 -11.70
C ALA A 48 -9.58 3.58 -11.04
N ALA A 49 -8.34 3.60 -10.56
CA ALA A 49 -7.73 2.48 -9.87
C ALA A 49 -6.71 2.97 -8.85
N ALA A 50 -6.63 2.30 -7.72
CA ALA A 50 -5.60 2.49 -6.73
C ALA A 50 -5.16 1.12 -6.20
N GLN A 51 -3.93 1.03 -5.74
CA GLN A 51 -3.42 -0.21 -5.19
C GLN A 51 -3.92 -0.40 -3.76
N LEU A 52 -4.52 -1.56 -3.48
CA LEU A 52 -4.82 -1.96 -2.12
C LEU A 52 -3.51 -2.30 -1.41
N GLY A 53 -3.28 -1.64 -0.28
CA GLY A 53 -2.26 -2.04 0.69
C GLY A 53 -2.93 -2.62 1.92
N GLY A 54 -2.20 -3.40 2.69
CA GLY A 54 -2.70 -3.95 3.94
C GLY A 54 -1.74 -4.94 4.54
N GLN A 55 -2.02 -5.33 5.76
CA GLN A 55 -1.25 -6.33 6.49
C GLN A 55 -2.20 -7.41 6.99
N GLY A 56 -2.03 -8.63 6.47
CA GLY A 56 -2.71 -9.80 6.99
C GLY A 56 -2.02 -10.32 8.26
N MET A 57 -2.81 -10.71 9.25
CA MET A 57 -2.31 -11.46 10.40
C MET A 57 -2.63 -12.93 10.23
N SER A 58 -1.65 -13.79 10.41
CA SER A 58 -1.81 -15.24 10.33
C SER A 58 -1.10 -15.96 11.48
N VAL A 59 -1.59 -17.13 11.81
CA VAL A 59 -0.97 -17.98 12.80
C VAL A 59 0.02 -18.92 12.11
N VAL A 60 1.27 -18.91 12.57
CA VAL A 60 2.30 -19.79 12.02
C VAL A 60 1.96 -21.24 12.35
N LYS A 61 1.90 -22.11 11.34
CA LYS A 61 1.50 -23.52 11.47
C LYS A 61 2.34 -24.28 12.51
N TYR A 62 3.60 -23.95 12.64
CA TYR A 62 4.57 -24.65 13.51
C TYR A 62 4.76 -23.98 14.86
N SER A 63 3.99 -22.92 15.19
CA SER A 63 4.03 -22.27 16.49
C SER A 63 3.48 -23.21 17.57
N ASP A 64 4.09 -23.20 18.72
CA ASP A 64 3.60 -23.84 19.96
C ASP A 64 2.61 -22.94 20.74
N LYS A 65 2.42 -21.69 20.29
CA LYS A 65 1.56 -20.66 20.89
C LYS A 65 0.36 -20.28 20.01
N LYS A 66 -0.20 -21.25 19.27
CA LYS A 66 -1.28 -20.99 18.30
C LYS A 66 -2.53 -20.40 18.94
N GLU A 67 -2.93 -20.92 20.11
CA GLU A 67 -4.12 -20.45 20.81
C GLU A 67 -3.96 -18.98 21.22
N LEU A 68 -2.82 -18.62 21.81
CA LEU A 68 -2.52 -17.23 22.16
C LEU A 68 -2.50 -16.31 20.95
N ALA A 69 -1.95 -16.77 19.83
CA ALA A 69 -1.95 -16.02 18.57
C ALA A 69 -3.37 -15.82 18.02
N LEU A 70 -4.21 -16.84 18.11
CA LEU A 70 -5.63 -16.74 17.73
C LEU A 70 -6.40 -15.78 18.64
N ASP A 71 -6.14 -15.82 19.94
CA ASP A 71 -6.79 -14.92 20.90
C ASP A 71 -6.39 -13.47 20.65
N TYR A 72 -5.12 -13.21 20.30
CA TYR A 72 -4.68 -11.88 19.89
C TYR A 72 -5.41 -11.40 18.64
N ILE A 73 -5.53 -12.24 17.61
CA ILE A 73 -6.25 -11.89 16.36
C ILE A 73 -7.73 -11.60 16.67
N LYS A 74 -8.38 -12.43 17.47
CA LYS A 74 -9.78 -12.22 17.90
C LYS A 74 -9.95 -10.94 18.71
N TRP A 75 -9.03 -10.66 19.62
CA TRP A 75 -9.03 -9.41 20.37
C TRP A 75 -8.87 -8.21 19.46
N PHE A 76 -7.90 -8.24 18.53
CA PHE A 76 -7.67 -7.13 17.60
C PHE A 76 -8.88 -6.90 16.66
N ALA A 77 -9.62 -7.94 16.31
CA ALA A 77 -10.81 -7.85 15.47
C ALA A 77 -12.05 -7.27 16.19
N GLN A 78 -12.01 -7.06 17.51
CA GLN A 78 -13.14 -6.51 18.25
C GLN A 78 -13.46 -5.09 17.80
N PRO A 79 -14.76 -4.71 17.65
CA PRO A 79 -15.15 -3.38 17.17
C PRO A 79 -14.58 -2.23 18.01
N SER A 80 -14.50 -2.37 19.32
CA SER A 80 -13.93 -1.37 20.22
C SER A 80 -12.42 -1.18 20.00
N VAL A 81 -11.69 -2.27 19.77
CA VAL A 81 -10.25 -2.24 19.46
C VAL A 81 -10.01 -1.64 18.09
N GLN A 82 -10.81 -2.02 17.10
CA GLN A 82 -10.74 -1.47 15.74
C GLN A 82 -11.07 0.03 15.71
N LYS A 83 -12.02 0.49 16.51
CA LYS A 83 -12.32 1.92 16.68
C LYS A 83 -11.11 2.64 17.28
N LYS A 84 -10.53 2.11 18.35
CA LYS A 84 -9.35 2.67 18.99
C LYS A 84 -8.15 2.70 18.05
N TRP A 85 -7.98 1.66 17.25
CA TRP A 85 -6.94 1.58 16.22
C TRP A 85 -7.05 2.73 15.20
N TRP A 86 -8.28 3.02 14.71
CA TRP A 86 -8.52 4.16 13.84
C TRP A 86 -8.19 5.51 14.52
N GLU A 87 -8.65 5.71 15.76
CA GLU A 87 -8.38 6.94 16.53
C GLU A 87 -6.88 7.21 16.72
N MET A 88 -6.08 6.15 16.80
CA MET A 88 -4.62 6.23 16.90
C MET A 88 -3.92 6.45 15.55
N GLY A 89 -4.65 6.44 14.45
CA GLY A 89 -4.12 6.63 13.09
C GLY A 89 -3.86 5.33 12.34
N GLY A 90 -4.32 4.19 12.84
CA GLY A 90 -4.36 2.94 12.10
C GLY A 90 -5.55 2.89 11.15
N PHE A 91 -5.51 2.01 10.16
CA PHE A 91 -6.62 1.85 9.21
C PHE A 91 -7.42 0.60 9.54
N SER A 92 -8.67 0.82 9.94
CA SER A 92 -9.56 -0.27 10.32
C SER A 92 -10.18 -0.93 9.08
N THR A 93 -10.23 -2.26 9.08
CA THR A 93 -10.95 -3.07 8.09
C THR A 93 -12.40 -3.31 8.51
N ALA A 94 -12.80 -2.90 9.72
CA ALA A 94 -14.12 -3.15 10.26
C ALA A 94 -15.16 -2.17 9.68
N LYS A 95 -16.18 -2.68 9.01
CA LYS A 95 -17.29 -1.89 8.48
C LYS A 95 -18.05 -1.12 9.58
N SER A 96 -18.07 -1.63 10.82
CA SER A 96 -18.65 -0.93 11.98
C SER A 96 -17.91 0.37 12.33
N VAL A 97 -16.65 0.51 11.93
CA VAL A 97 -15.86 1.72 12.10
C VAL A 97 -15.99 2.63 10.88
N THR A 98 -15.70 2.09 9.69
CA THR A 98 -15.70 2.88 8.45
C THR A 98 -17.08 3.32 7.97
N GLY A 99 -18.14 2.62 8.39
CA GLY A 99 -19.53 2.99 8.15
C GLY A 99 -20.22 3.72 9.31
N ALA A 100 -19.49 4.03 10.39
CA ALA A 100 -20.06 4.72 11.55
C ALA A 100 -20.45 6.16 11.22
N PRO A 101 -21.54 6.69 11.82
CA PRO A 101 -21.85 8.11 11.75
C PRO A 101 -20.65 8.95 12.21
N GLY A 102 -20.31 10.02 11.45
CA GLY A 102 -19.18 10.88 11.76
C GLY A 102 -17.82 10.35 11.33
N PHE A 103 -17.73 9.16 10.71
CA PHE A 103 -16.45 8.63 10.22
C PHE A 103 -15.75 9.60 9.26
N LEU A 104 -16.46 10.19 8.30
CA LEU A 104 -15.90 11.10 7.31
C LEU A 104 -15.34 12.40 7.91
N GLN A 105 -15.81 12.77 9.10
CA GLN A 105 -15.33 13.95 9.84
C GLN A 105 -14.24 13.62 10.87
N SER A 106 -13.94 12.34 11.07
CA SER A 106 -13.00 11.88 12.11
C SER A 106 -11.53 12.21 11.82
N ALA A 107 -11.17 12.44 10.56
CA ALA A 107 -9.84 12.86 10.13
C ALA A 107 -9.92 13.55 8.76
N SER A 108 -9.00 14.46 8.47
CA SER A 108 -8.94 15.18 7.18
C SER A 108 -8.77 14.25 5.96
N TYR A 109 -8.21 13.07 6.15
CA TYR A 109 -8.03 12.04 5.13
C TYR A 109 -9.14 10.97 5.11
N ALA A 110 -10.12 11.00 6.02
CA ALA A 110 -11.17 9.99 6.08
C ALA A 110 -12.06 9.95 4.82
N PRO A 111 -12.48 11.09 4.22
CA PRO A 111 -13.20 11.07 2.95
C PRO A 111 -12.39 10.43 1.82
N VAL A 112 -11.11 10.76 1.71
CA VAL A 112 -10.21 10.21 0.68
C VAL A 112 -10.00 8.72 0.86
N PHE A 113 -9.88 8.25 2.11
CA PHE A 113 -9.85 6.82 2.41
C PHE A 113 -11.12 6.12 1.92
N ALA A 114 -12.30 6.66 2.27
CA ALA A 114 -13.57 6.07 1.87
C ALA A 114 -13.75 6.03 0.34
N ASP A 115 -13.34 7.07 -0.37
CA ASP A 115 -13.42 7.13 -1.83
C ASP A 115 -12.40 6.21 -2.50
N SER A 116 -11.18 6.14 -1.96
CA SER A 116 -10.14 5.24 -2.47
C SER A 116 -10.54 3.78 -2.34
N MET A 117 -11.24 3.40 -1.27
CA MET A 117 -11.71 2.01 -1.07
C MET A 117 -12.73 1.55 -2.14
N LYS A 118 -13.32 2.46 -2.91
CA LYS A 118 -14.21 2.13 -4.03
C LYS A 118 -13.46 1.74 -5.30
N ILE A 119 -12.19 2.11 -5.40
CA ILE A 119 -11.37 1.95 -6.61
C ILE A 119 -10.10 1.13 -6.38
N VAL A 120 -9.89 0.60 -5.17
CA VAL A 120 -8.73 -0.23 -4.87
C VAL A 120 -8.81 -1.57 -5.59
N MET A 121 -7.67 -2.02 -6.07
CA MET A 121 -7.45 -3.34 -6.65
C MET A 121 -6.35 -4.02 -5.85
N ASP A 122 -6.53 -5.31 -5.60
CA ASP A 122 -5.56 -6.10 -4.86
C ASP A 122 -4.26 -6.26 -5.65
N PHE A 123 -3.20 -6.64 -4.94
CA PHE A 123 -1.97 -7.06 -5.56
C PHE A 123 -2.21 -8.28 -6.44
N TRP A 124 -1.38 -8.43 -7.44
CA TRP A 124 -1.34 -9.64 -8.22
C TRP A 124 -1.00 -10.83 -7.31
N ALA A 125 -1.99 -11.71 -7.08
CA ALA A 125 -1.90 -12.87 -6.20
C ALA A 125 -1.15 -14.02 -6.90
N GLU A 126 0.13 -13.79 -7.18
CA GLU A 126 1.04 -14.70 -7.84
C GLU A 126 2.05 -15.26 -6.83
N PRO A 127 2.14 -16.60 -6.62
CA PRO A 127 3.07 -17.18 -5.66
C PRO A 127 4.53 -16.78 -5.90
N THR A 128 4.93 -16.64 -7.17
CA THR A 128 6.28 -16.21 -7.57
C THR A 128 6.42 -14.69 -7.72
N TYR A 129 5.46 -13.91 -7.20
CA TYR A 129 5.44 -12.45 -7.33
C TYR A 129 6.76 -11.77 -6.88
N ALA A 130 7.38 -12.27 -5.82
CA ALA A 130 8.62 -11.70 -5.31
C ALA A 130 9.77 -11.76 -6.35
N GLN A 131 9.91 -12.89 -7.06
CA GLN A 131 10.93 -13.05 -8.10
C GLN A 131 10.61 -12.17 -9.31
N LEU A 132 9.33 -12.12 -9.71
CA LEU A 132 8.88 -11.27 -10.82
C LEU A 132 9.11 -9.79 -10.52
N LEU A 133 8.84 -9.35 -9.29
CA LEU A 133 9.08 -7.99 -8.82
C LEU A 133 10.57 -7.64 -8.83
N GLN A 134 11.43 -8.51 -8.34
CA GLN A 134 12.89 -8.30 -8.35
C GLN A 134 13.43 -8.13 -9.77
N ALA A 135 13.01 -8.99 -10.69
CA ALA A 135 13.38 -8.88 -12.09
C ALA A 135 12.93 -7.54 -12.69
N MET A 136 11.67 -7.15 -12.46
CA MET A 136 11.13 -5.87 -12.92
C MET A 136 11.90 -4.69 -12.35
N GLN A 137 12.12 -4.64 -11.04
CA GLN A 137 12.87 -3.56 -10.40
C GLN A 137 14.28 -3.44 -10.97
N LYS A 138 14.99 -4.55 -11.17
CA LYS A 138 16.32 -4.58 -11.77
C LYS A 138 16.32 -4.00 -13.19
N ARG A 139 15.48 -4.53 -14.09
CA ARG A 139 15.48 -4.13 -15.51
C ARG A 139 15.04 -2.69 -15.71
N VAL A 140 14.01 -2.26 -14.98
CA VAL A 140 13.52 -0.87 -15.05
C VAL A 140 14.54 0.09 -14.45
N HIS A 141 15.18 -0.24 -13.34
CA HIS A 141 16.22 0.58 -12.72
C HIS A 141 17.45 0.72 -13.65
N GLU A 142 17.91 -0.38 -14.27
CA GLU A 142 19.05 -0.36 -15.21
C GLU A 142 18.79 0.63 -16.36
N TYR A 143 17.55 0.72 -16.86
CA TYR A 143 17.18 1.65 -17.91
C TYR A 143 16.93 3.07 -17.37
N VAL A 144 15.99 3.24 -16.43
CA VAL A 144 15.48 4.56 -16.03
C VAL A 144 16.50 5.34 -15.20
N VAL A 145 17.23 4.66 -14.30
CA VAL A 145 18.15 5.31 -13.36
C VAL A 145 19.60 5.25 -13.87
N ALA A 146 20.04 4.09 -14.36
CA ALA A 146 21.41 3.93 -14.82
C ALA A 146 21.62 4.27 -16.30
N GLY A 147 20.57 4.64 -17.05
CA GLY A 147 20.63 5.07 -18.46
C GLY A 147 21.09 3.97 -19.41
N LYS A 148 20.93 2.70 -19.08
CA LYS A 148 21.45 1.58 -19.87
C LYS A 148 20.42 1.07 -20.88
N GLY A 149 20.81 1.02 -22.14
CA GLY A 149 20.02 0.39 -23.20
C GLY A 149 18.84 1.24 -23.68
N THR A 150 17.79 0.57 -24.12
CA THR A 150 16.55 1.19 -24.63
C THR A 150 15.35 0.65 -23.84
N PRO A 151 14.18 1.33 -23.85
CA PRO A 151 12.96 0.83 -23.21
C PRO A 151 12.60 -0.58 -23.70
N GLN A 152 12.70 -0.80 -25.01
CA GLN A 152 12.40 -2.10 -25.61
C GLN A 152 13.35 -3.20 -25.12
N ALA A 153 14.65 -2.94 -25.06
CA ALA A 153 15.63 -3.89 -24.56
C ALA A 153 15.42 -4.25 -23.08
N ALA A 154 14.99 -3.27 -22.27
CA ALA A 154 14.65 -3.49 -20.88
C ALA A 154 13.43 -4.41 -20.73
N LEU A 155 12.37 -4.16 -21.52
CA LEU A 155 11.15 -4.99 -21.54
C LEU A 155 11.41 -6.40 -22.09
N ASP A 156 12.20 -6.52 -23.14
CA ASP A 156 12.57 -7.84 -23.70
C ASP A 156 13.37 -8.67 -22.70
N SER A 157 14.28 -8.02 -21.97
CA SER A 157 15.05 -8.67 -20.89
C SER A 157 14.15 -9.07 -19.73
N LEU A 158 13.20 -8.23 -19.35
CA LEU A 158 12.21 -8.54 -18.33
C LEU A 158 11.33 -9.72 -18.74
N LEU A 159 10.87 -9.73 -19.99
CA LEU A 159 10.08 -10.84 -20.54
C LEU A 159 10.82 -12.17 -20.47
N LYS A 160 12.11 -12.17 -20.80
CA LYS A 160 12.97 -13.37 -20.66
C LYS A 160 13.06 -13.83 -19.21
N ASP A 161 13.35 -12.93 -18.27
CA ASP A 161 13.45 -13.26 -16.86
C ASP A 161 12.11 -13.86 -16.33
N TRP A 162 10.98 -13.24 -16.66
CA TRP A 162 9.66 -13.72 -16.25
C TRP A 162 9.29 -15.05 -16.91
N THR A 163 9.68 -15.25 -18.17
CA THR A 163 9.47 -16.52 -18.88
C THR A 163 10.20 -17.67 -18.17
N VAL A 164 11.43 -17.45 -17.72
CA VAL A 164 12.17 -18.45 -16.94
C VAL A 164 11.43 -18.76 -15.64
N THR A 165 11.07 -17.75 -14.87
CA THR A 165 10.34 -17.91 -13.60
C THR A 165 9.04 -18.71 -13.78
N PHE A 166 8.25 -18.39 -14.79
CA PHE A 166 6.98 -19.10 -15.05
C PHE A 166 7.17 -20.53 -15.57
N LYS A 167 8.27 -20.81 -16.30
CA LYS A 167 8.61 -22.17 -16.69
C LYS A 167 9.04 -23.02 -15.50
N GLU A 168 9.89 -22.47 -14.62
CA GLU A 168 10.30 -23.14 -13.39
C GLU A 168 9.12 -23.43 -12.46
N ASP A 169 8.11 -22.55 -12.45
CA ASP A 169 6.86 -22.73 -11.69
C ASP A 169 5.80 -23.60 -12.41
N GLY A 170 6.13 -24.14 -13.59
CA GLY A 170 5.25 -25.02 -14.36
C GLY A 170 4.04 -24.33 -15.02
N LYS A 171 4.01 -23.01 -15.06
CA LYS A 171 2.91 -22.21 -15.64
C LYS A 171 3.07 -21.94 -17.14
N LEU A 172 4.28 -22.06 -17.65
CA LEU A 172 4.58 -22.03 -19.07
C LEU A 172 5.26 -23.33 -19.50
N LYS A 173 4.90 -23.83 -20.69
CA LYS A 173 5.51 -24.99 -21.34
C LYS A 173 6.75 -24.60 -22.14
#